data_4895af87f3bc058c170ffb4370dc4c2d
#
_entry.id   4895af87f3bc058c170ffb4370dc4c2d
#
_cell.length_a   1.000
_cell.length_b   1.000
_cell.length_c   1.000
_cell.angle_alpha   90.00
_cell.angle_beta   90.00
_cell.angle_gamma   90.00
#
_symmetry.space_group_name_H-M   'P 1'
#
loop_
_entity.id
_entity.type
_entity.pdbx_description
1 polymer ?
#
loop_
_entity_poly.entity_id
_entity_poly.type
_entity_poly.pdbx_seq_one_letter_code
_entity_poly.pdbx_strand_id
1 'polypeptide(L)'
;MKKGVVELIIIAVIFALALSFSAMTSFNDTEYVVTVTDKERIIKEDTSKYLVFTEDEQGNVLVFENTDSLLRGKFDSSNMQGQLKEGNKYTITVVGFRVPILSMYQNIIKVESKG
;
A
#
# COMPACT_ATOMS: atom_id res chain seq x y z
N MET A 1 -35.15 23.16 -9.22
CA MET A 1 -34.50 21.85 -9.50
C MET A 1 -35.23 20.77 -8.73
N LYS A 2 -35.53 19.65 -9.39
CA LYS A 2 -36.21 18.54 -8.72
C LYS A 2 -35.27 17.86 -7.75
N LYS A 3 -35.79 17.43 -6.59
CA LYS A 3 -35.03 16.78 -5.52
C LYS A 3 -34.19 15.59 -6.01
N GLY A 4 -34.73 14.73 -6.90
CA GLY A 4 -34.00 13.58 -7.43
C GLY A 4 -32.80 13.94 -8.27
N VAL A 5 -32.82 15.10 -8.93
CA VAL A 5 -31.67 15.59 -9.73
C VAL A 5 -30.54 16.01 -8.81
N VAL A 6 -30.85 16.69 -7.71
CA VAL A 6 -29.85 17.11 -6.72
C VAL A 6 -29.18 15.90 -6.09
N GLU A 7 -29.95 14.88 -5.74
CA GLU A 7 -29.41 13.62 -5.17
C GLU A 7 -28.48 12.93 -6.16
N LEU A 8 -28.83 12.86 -7.45
CA LEU A 8 -27.97 12.26 -8.47
C LEU A 8 -26.67 13.02 -8.64
N ILE A 9 -26.70 14.35 -8.58
CA ILE A 9 -25.50 15.18 -8.67
C ILE A 9 -24.57 14.90 -7.47
N ILE A 10 -25.12 14.83 -6.27
CA ILE A 10 -24.36 14.56 -5.05
C ILE A 10 -23.69 13.19 -5.14
N ILE A 11 -24.40 12.15 -5.57
CA ILE A 11 -23.87 10.80 -5.74
C ILE A 11 -22.73 10.80 -6.77
N ALA A 12 -22.91 11.49 -7.90
CA ALA A 12 -21.90 11.57 -8.93
C ALA A 12 -20.62 12.26 -8.43
N VAL A 13 -20.75 13.31 -7.64
CA VAL A 13 -19.61 14.03 -7.05
C VAL A 13 -18.87 13.14 -6.06
N ILE A 14 -19.59 12.45 -5.19
CA ILE A 14 -18.98 11.52 -4.21
C ILE A 14 -18.23 10.41 -4.94
N PHE A 15 -18.82 9.83 -5.98
CA PHE A 15 -18.20 8.78 -6.78
C PHE A 15 -16.93 9.26 -7.49
N ALA A 16 -16.98 10.47 -8.06
CA ALA A 16 -15.81 11.07 -8.71
C ALA A 16 -14.68 11.33 -7.72
N LEU A 17 -14.99 11.82 -6.53
CA LEU A 17 -13.99 12.03 -5.47
C LEU A 17 -13.37 10.71 -5.01
N ALA A 18 -14.17 9.67 -4.86
CA ALA A 18 -13.68 8.35 -4.47
C ALA A 18 -12.75 7.76 -5.53
N LEU A 19 -13.09 7.90 -6.82
CA LEU A 19 -12.24 7.44 -7.91
C LEU A 19 -10.92 8.21 -7.97
N SER A 20 -10.98 9.53 -7.78
CA SER A 20 -9.78 10.37 -7.78
C SER A 20 -8.84 10.00 -6.63
N PHE A 21 -9.38 9.80 -5.44
CA PHE A 21 -8.61 9.38 -4.27
C PHE A 21 -7.97 8.01 -4.51
N SER A 22 -8.73 7.07 -5.04
CA SER A 22 -8.25 5.71 -5.34
C SER A 22 -7.11 5.75 -6.36
N ALA A 23 -7.24 6.57 -7.42
CA ALA A 23 -6.18 6.75 -8.42
C ALA A 23 -4.91 7.35 -7.79
N MET A 24 -5.06 8.39 -6.96
CA MET A 24 -3.92 9.01 -6.27
C MET A 24 -3.17 8.00 -5.41
N THR A 25 -3.87 7.21 -4.61
CA THR A 25 -3.24 6.23 -3.72
C THR A 25 -2.62 5.06 -4.48
N SER A 26 -3.11 4.74 -5.69
CA SER A 26 -2.62 3.63 -6.49
C SER A 26 -1.42 3.98 -7.37
N PHE A 27 -1.24 5.26 -7.72
CA PHE A 27 -0.21 5.72 -8.66
C PHE A 27 0.75 6.75 -8.07
N ASN A 28 0.79 6.88 -6.76
CA ASN A 28 1.73 7.77 -6.06
C ASN A 28 2.98 6.97 -5.68
N ASP A 29 3.83 6.69 -6.68
CA ASP A 29 5.01 5.84 -6.51
C ASP A 29 6.12 6.55 -5.74
N THR A 30 6.70 5.86 -4.75
CA THR A 30 7.86 6.32 -4.01
C THR A 30 8.83 5.14 -3.84
N GLU A 31 10.13 5.40 -3.99
CA GLU A 31 11.16 4.39 -3.80
C GLU A 31 11.86 4.57 -2.46
N TYR A 32 12.16 3.45 -1.81
CA TYR A 32 12.95 3.42 -0.57
C TYR A 32 14.00 2.32 -0.66
N VAL A 33 15.18 2.58 -0.08
CA VAL A 33 16.20 1.55 0.15
C VAL A 33 16.12 1.17 1.62
N VAL A 34 15.76 -0.07 1.91
CA VAL A 34 15.47 -0.51 3.26
C VAL A 34 16.02 -1.90 3.53
N THR A 35 16.27 -2.19 4.82
CA THR A 35 16.58 -3.53 5.29
C THR A 35 15.34 -4.09 5.97
N VAL A 36 14.94 -5.30 5.60
CA VAL A 36 13.80 -5.97 6.22
C VAL A 36 14.21 -6.46 7.61
N THR A 37 13.48 -6.05 8.64
CA THR A 37 13.75 -6.45 10.02
C THR A 37 12.78 -7.50 10.53
N ASP A 38 11.54 -7.49 10.04
CA ASP A 38 10.52 -8.45 10.44
C ASP A 38 9.40 -8.48 9.38
N LYS A 39 8.61 -9.53 9.41
CA LYS A 39 7.43 -9.69 8.56
C LYS A 39 6.29 -10.25 9.39
N GLU A 40 5.07 -9.82 9.09
CA GLU A 40 3.90 -10.23 9.84
C GLU A 40 2.72 -10.42 8.91
N ARG A 41 1.85 -11.38 9.25
CA ARG A 41 0.57 -11.57 8.57
C ARG A 41 -0.55 -11.29 9.55
N ILE A 42 -1.37 -10.31 9.23
CA ILE A 42 -2.53 -9.96 10.05
C ILE A 42 -3.78 -10.52 9.41
N ILE A 43 -4.51 -11.32 10.16
CA ILE A 43 -5.80 -11.90 9.72
C ILE A 43 -6.89 -11.28 10.58
N LYS A 44 -7.83 -10.58 9.93
CA LYS A 44 -9.01 -10.00 10.59
C LYS A 44 -10.25 -10.42 9.81
N GLU A 45 -11.16 -11.11 10.47
CA GLU A 45 -12.41 -11.58 9.87
C GLU A 45 -12.16 -12.25 8.52
N ASP A 46 -12.58 -11.62 7.41
CA ASP A 46 -12.45 -12.18 6.06
C ASP A 46 -11.26 -11.62 5.29
N THR A 47 -10.41 -10.80 5.92
CA THR A 47 -9.28 -10.19 5.25
C THR A 47 -7.96 -10.60 5.86
N SER A 48 -6.96 -10.78 5.02
CA SER A 48 -5.58 -10.96 5.47
C SER A 48 -4.70 -9.89 4.82
N LYS A 49 -3.70 -9.46 5.56
CA LYS A 49 -2.78 -8.41 5.14
C LYS A 49 -1.38 -8.76 5.59
N TYR A 50 -0.40 -8.61 4.71
CA TYR A 50 1.00 -8.75 5.07
C TYR A 50 1.59 -7.41 5.43
N LEU A 51 2.33 -7.35 6.52
CA LEU A 51 3.14 -6.19 6.89
C LEU A 51 4.61 -6.53 6.79
N VAL A 52 5.41 -5.54 6.37
CA VAL A 52 6.85 -5.65 6.27
C VAL A 52 7.45 -4.53 7.11
N PHE A 53 8.19 -4.92 8.14
CA PHE A 53 8.89 -3.98 9.02
C PHE A 53 10.30 -3.80 8.51
N THR A 54 10.72 -2.55 8.38
CA THR A 54 12.02 -2.20 7.77
C THR A 54 12.71 -1.09 8.54
N GLU A 55 14.01 -0.93 8.24
CA GLU A 55 14.78 0.24 8.63
C GLU A 55 15.46 0.81 7.40
N ASP A 56 15.47 2.14 7.29
CA ASP A 56 16.22 2.82 6.23
C ASP A 56 17.70 2.94 6.60
N GLU A 57 18.50 3.58 5.72
CA GLU A 57 19.94 3.73 5.94
C GLU A 57 20.29 4.62 7.12
N GLN A 58 19.37 5.45 7.59
CA GLN A 58 19.54 6.31 8.75
C GLN A 58 19.03 5.66 10.04
N GLY A 59 18.51 4.42 9.97
CA GLY A 59 17.99 3.72 11.13
C GLY A 59 16.53 4.04 11.46
N ASN A 60 15.82 4.77 10.60
CA ASN A 60 14.40 5.05 10.79
C ASN A 60 13.57 3.79 10.51
N VAL A 61 12.62 3.51 11.38
CA VAL A 61 11.69 2.38 11.20
C VAL A 61 10.57 2.79 10.25
N LEU A 62 10.40 2.01 9.17
CA LEU A 62 9.33 2.20 8.20
C LEU A 62 8.55 0.89 8.07
N VAL A 63 7.23 0.98 8.15
CA VAL A 63 6.34 -0.18 8.02
C VAL A 63 5.51 -0.04 6.76
N PHE A 64 5.50 -1.10 5.96
CA PHE A 64 4.76 -1.14 4.70
C PHE A 64 3.79 -2.32 4.69
N GLU A 65 2.70 -2.19 3.94
CA GLU A 65 1.86 -3.34 3.65
C GLU A 65 2.26 -3.96 2.31
N ASN A 66 1.94 -5.22 2.16
CA ASN A 66 2.16 -5.95 0.92
C ASN A 66 0.87 -6.68 0.58
N THR A 67 0.03 -6.03 -0.22
CA THR A 67 -1.29 -6.55 -0.62
C THR A 67 -1.44 -6.48 -2.12
N ASP A 68 -2.33 -7.29 -2.67
CA ASP A 68 -2.65 -7.24 -4.08
C ASP A 68 -3.30 -5.91 -4.44
N SER A 69 -3.05 -5.43 -5.65
CA SER A 69 -3.60 -4.18 -6.15
C SER A 69 -4.09 -4.36 -7.59
N LEU A 70 -5.40 -4.32 -7.77
CA LEU A 70 -6.02 -4.47 -9.08
C LEU A 70 -5.58 -3.37 -10.04
N LEU A 71 -5.53 -2.12 -9.58
CA LEU A 71 -5.16 -0.98 -10.41
C LEU A 71 -3.70 -1.01 -10.86
N ARG A 72 -2.82 -1.69 -10.13
CA ARG A 72 -1.41 -1.81 -10.48
C ARG A 72 -1.08 -3.18 -11.09
N GLY A 73 -2.09 -4.04 -11.27
CA GLY A 73 -1.88 -5.37 -11.82
C GLY A 73 -1.04 -6.27 -10.92
N LYS A 74 -1.04 -6.03 -9.62
CA LYS A 74 -0.28 -6.80 -8.65
C LYS A 74 -1.15 -7.90 -8.04
N PHE A 75 -0.77 -9.15 -8.26
CA PHE A 75 -1.51 -10.32 -7.79
C PHE A 75 -0.63 -11.35 -7.10
N ASP A 76 0.60 -10.98 -6.74
CA ASP A 76 1.65 -11.87 -6.25
C ASP A 76 2.15 -11.52 -4.85
N SER A 77 1.33 -10.86 -4.03
CA SER A 77 1.76 -10.42 -2.69
C SER A 77 2.29 -11.56 -1.82
N SER A 78 1.72 -12.76 -1.93
CA SER A 78 2.19 -13.93 -1.16
C SER A 78 3.60 -14.34 -1.57
N ASN A 79 3.89 -14.37 -2.89
CA ASN A 79 5.22 -14.67 -3.39
C ASN A 79 6.23 -13.60 -2.98
N MET A 80 5.85 -12.34 -3.09
CA MET A 80 6.68 -11.21 -2.69
C MET A 80 7.02 -11.28 -1.21
N GLN A 81 6.04 -11.60 -0.36
CA GLN A 81 6.27 -11.75 1.07
C GLN A 81 7.30 -12.83 1.37
N GLY A 82 7.27 -13.94 0.62
CA GLY A 82 8.25 -15.01 0.75
C GLY A 82 9.64 -14.64 0.24
N GLN A 83 9.72 -13.75 -0.76
CA GLN A 83 11.00 -13.31 -1.32
C GLN A 83 11.72 -12.32 -0.42
N LEU A 84 11.00 -11.54 0.37
CA LEU A 84 11.59 -10.59 1.31
C LEU A 84 12.18 -11.35 2.50
N LYS A 85 13.49 -11.28 2.67
CA LYS A 85 14.20 -11.99 3.74
C LYS A 85 14.65 -11.02 4.81
N GLU A 86 14.45 -11.38 6.06
CA GLU A 86 14.92 -10.59 7.19
C GLU A 86 16.45 -10.47 7.15
N GLY A 87 16.94 -9.26 7.41
CA GLY A 87 18.35 -8.94 7.37
C GLY A 87 18.88 -8.52 6.01
N ASN A 88 18.11 -8.70 4.93
CA ASN A 88 18.52 -8.33 3.59
C ASN A 88 18.02 -6.93 3.22
N LYS A 89 18.78 -6.29 2.34
CA LYS A 89 18.49 -4.93 1.86
C LYS A 89 17.84 -4.98 0.49
N TYR A 90 16.82 -4.15 0.30
CA TYR A 90 16.06 -4.06 -0.94
C TYR A 90 15.79 -2.62 -1.31
N THR A 91 15.66 -2.37 -2.62
CA THR A 91 15.01 -1.16 -3.13
C THR A 91 13.55 -1.53 -3.37
N ILE A 92 12.65 -0.87 -2.68
CA ILE A 92 11.21 -1.12 -2.81
C ILE A 92 10.52 0.10 -3.42
N THR A 93 9.53 -0.15 -4.28
CA THR A 93 8.65 0.89 -4.79
C THR A 93 7.29 0.70 -4.12
N VAL A 94 6.78 1.77 -3.53
CA VAL A 94 5.53 1.74 -2.79
C VAL A 94 4.56 2.78 -3.33
N VAL A 95 3.26 2.55 -3.11
CA VAL A 95 2.19 3.49 -3.47
C VAL A 95 1.31 3.75 -2.27
N GLY A 96 0.62 4.89 -2.30
CA GLY A 96 -0.32 5.27 -1.26
C GLY A 96 0.29 6.21 -0.23
N PHE A 97 -0.47 6.41 0.85
CA PHE A 97 -0.09 7.34 1.91
C PHE A 97 -0.03 6.61 3.24
N ARG A 98 0.90 7.01 4.09
CA ARG A 98 0.97 6.51 5.47
C ARG A 98 0.11 7.41 6.35
N VAL A 99 -1.00 6.88 6.84
CA VAL A 99 -1.90 7.59 7.76
C VAL A 99 -2.06 6.73 9.02
N PRO A 100 -1.24 6.96 10.07
CA PRO A 100 -1.22 6.08 11.26
C PRO A 100 -2.57 5.95 11.96
N ILE A 101 -3.32 7.04 12.08
CA ILE A 101 -4.60 7.04 12.78
C ILE A 101 -5.64 6.15 12.09
N LEU A 102 -5.48 5.92 10.78
CA LEU A 102 -6.37 5.04 10.00
C LEU A 102 -5.76 3.66 9.77
N SER A 103 -4.62 3.36 10.38
CA SER A 103 -3.84 2.14 10.12
C SER A 103 -3.59 1.92 8.64
N MET A 104 -3.35 3.02 7.93
CA MET A 104 -3.13 3.03 6.50
C MET A 104 -1.64 3.04 6.20
N TYR A 105 -1.15 2.04 5.49
CA TYR A 105 0.26 1.88 5.15
C TYR A 105 0.45 2.00 3.65
N GLN A 106 1.65 2.46 3.24
CA GLN A 106 2.02 2.41 1.84
C GLN A 106 2.19 0.95 1.40
N ASN A 107 1.73 0.62 0.19
CA ASN A 107 1.74 -0.74 -0.34
C ASN A 107 2.94 -0.95 -1.25
N ILE A 108 3.69 -2.03 -1.01
CA ILE A 108 4.85 -2.41 -1.84
C ILE A 108 4.34 -2.98 -3.16
N ILE A 109 4.76 -2.39 -4.28
CA ILE A 109 4.38 -2.87 -5.62
C ILE A 109 5.57 -3.47 -6.38
N LYS A 110 6.80 -3.18 -5.98
CA LYS A 110 8.00 -3.70 -6.65
C LYS A 110 9.13 -3.86 -5.64
N VAL A 111 9.90 -4.91 -5.78
CA VAL A 111 11.05 -5.21 -4.93
C VAL A 111 12.24 -5.56 -5.82
N GLU A 112 13.38 -4.92 -5.54
CA GLU A 112 14.65 -5.26 -6.17
C GLU A 112 15.69 -5.52 -5.09
N SER A 113 16.44 -6.60 -5.22
CA SER A 113 17.49 -6.91 -4.28
C SER A 113 18.59 -5.85 -4.36
N LYS A 114 19.08 -5.39 -3.22
CA LYS A 114 20.12 -4.38 -3.11
C LYS A 114 21.31 -4.96 -2.39
N GLY A 115 22.37 -5.11 -3.08
CA GLY A 115 23.58 -5.60 -2.49
C GLY A 115 23.92 -6.97 -2.80
#